data_f18d8bcbb56a0a3265b9a15952d55fb8
#
_entry.id   f18d8bcbb56a0a3265b9a15952d55fb8
#
_cell.length_a   1.000
_cell.length_b   1.000
_cell.length_c   1.000
_cell.angle_alpha   90.00
_cell.angle_beta   90.00
_cell.angle_gamma   90.00
#
_symmetry.space_group_name_H-M   'P 1'
#
loop_
_entity.id
_entity.type
_entity.pdbx_description
1 polymer ?
#
loop_
_entity_poly.entity_id
_entity_poly.type
_entity_poly.pdbx_seq_one_letter_code
_entity_poly.pdbx_strand_id
1 'polypeptide(L)'
;MSSRAIHSFNKRRRGRGLLALLAVMGALFASPVAMAADEPDLIFRRSTVFKLLSPNDKLATYGLDDPEVEGVACHFTVPEKGGYKGWLGLAEEVSDISLACRQIGPIRFKGKSGQGEDMFRQRRSLFFKKMQIVRGCDAKRNVLVYMVYSDRLVEGSPKNSTSSVPIMPWGAADTAVQKCGDFIQ
;
A
#
# COMPACT_ATOMS: atom_id res chain seq x y z
N MET A 1 -7.49 80.96 46.36
CA MET A 1 -6.19 80.69 46.98
C MET A 1 -5.79 79.27 46.57
N SER A 2 -4.76 79.21 45.75
CA SER A 2 -3.64 78.28 45.88
C SER A 2 -3.99 76.79 46.00
N SER A 3 -3.50 75.87 45.34
CA SER A 3 -2.31 75.68 44.56
C SER A 3 -2.16 74.18 44.21
N ARG A 4 -1.59 73.88 43.07
CA ARG A 4 -0.65 72.89 42.68
C ARG A 4 -1.13 71.52 42.17
N ALA A 5 -0.86 71.38 40.91
CA ALA A 5 -0.64 70.14 40.15
C ALA A 5 0.50 69.30 40.73
N ILE A 6 0.44 67.98 40.59
CA ILE A 6 1.60 67.16 40.45
C ILE A 6 1.28 66.02 39.42
N HIS A 7 2.14 65.94 38.44
CA HIS A 7 2.30 64.90 37.44
C HIS A 7 2.41 63.50 38.08
N SER A 8 1.74 62.50 37.51
CA SER A 8 2.14 61.12 37.65
C SER A 8 2.28 60.48 36.26
N PHE A 9 3.48 60.10 35.98
CA PHE A 9 4.02 59.55 34.74
C PHE A 9 3.42 58.16 34.47
N ASN A 10 2.79 58.01 33.33
CA ASN A 10 2.31 56.75 32.80
C ASN A 10 3.49 55.93 32.24
N LYS A 11 3.94 54.90 32.95
CA LYS A 11 4.99 54.02 32.58
C LYS A 11 4.55 52.56 32.78
N ARG A 12 3.64 52.07 31.93
CA ARG A 12 3.34 50.61 31.80
C ARG A 12 2.59 50.33 30.51
N ARG A 13 3.25 50.35 29.37
CA ARG A 13 2.82 49.66 28.12
C ARG A 13 4.02 49.31 27.24
N ARG A 14 4.91 48.46 27.70
CA ARG A 14 5.87 47.78 26.86
C ARG A 14 6.13 46.41 27.47
N GLY A 15 5.39 45.39 27.04
CA GLY A 15 5.59 44.02 27.55
C GLY A 15 4.56 42.99 27.09
N ARG A 16 3.58 43.37 26.25
CA ARG A 16 2.55 42.43 25.80
C ARG A 16 2.65 42.03 24.32
N GLY A 17 3.59 42.58 23.57
CA GLY A 17 3.76 42.31 22.14
C GLY A 17 4.71 41.17 21.80
N LEU A 18 5.59 40.74 22.73
CA LEU A 18 6.66 39.79 22.41
C LEU A 18 6.30 38.32 22.71
N LEU A 19 5.28 38.08 23.55
CA LEU A 19 4.85 36.73 23.88
C LEU A 19 3.81 36.14 22.90
N ALA A 20 3.16 36.97 22.08
CA ALA A 20 2.19 36.52 21.09
C ALA A 20 2.83 36.02 19.78
N LEU A 21 4.06 36.43 19.49
CA LEU A 21 4.78 36.04 18.25
C LEU A 21 5.47 34.66 18.34
N LEU A 22 5.71 34.15 19.54
CA LEU A 22 6.34 32.81 19.72
C LEU A 22 5.34 31.65 19.69
N ALA A 23 4.04 31.90 19.83
CA ALA A 23 3.02 30.87 19.80
C ALA A 23 2.56 30.46 18.39
N VAL A 24 2.85 31.26 17.36
CA VAL A 24 2.44 30.99 15.96
C VAL A 24 3.48 30.16 15.21
N MET A 25 4.71 30.09 15.69
CA MET A 25 5.79 29.38 14.99
C MET A 25 5.87 27.88 15.32
N GLY A 26 5.09 27.39 16.29
CA GLY A 26 5.08 25.98 16.70
C GLY A 26 4.09 25.07 15.97
N ALA A 27 3.19 25.64 15.14
CA ALA A 27 2.09 24.85 14.52
C ALA A 27 2.39 24.35 13.08
N LEU A 28 3.58 24.60 12.55
CA LEU A 28 3.89 24.33 11.13
C LEU A 28 4.68 23.02 10.86
N PHE A 29 4.90 22.18 11.87
CA PHE A 29 5.67 20.94 11.69
C PHE A 29 4.92 19.64 12.02
N ALA A 30 3.60 19.68 12.06
CA ALA A 30 2.83 18.44 12.00
C ALA A 30 2.56 18.10 10.53
N SER A 31 3.60 17.71 9.79
CA SER A 31 3.41 17.02 8.52
C SER A 31 2.72 15.68 8.83
N PRO A 32 1.54 15.40 8.27
CA PRO A 32 1.00 14.05 8.36
C PRO A 32 2.03 13.14 7.68
N VAL A 33 2.53 12.17 8.42
CA VAL A 33 3.24 11.03 7.84
C VAL A 33 2.21 10.33 6.97
N ALA A 34 2.22 10.62 5.68
CA ALA A 34 1.49 9.83 4.70
C ALA A 34 2.14 8.45 4.77
N MET A 35 1.49 7.52 5.45
CA MET A 35 1.85 6.11 5.40
C MET A 35 1.71 5.71 3.94
N ALA A 36 2.82 5.28 3.35
CA ALA A 36 2.83 4.69 2.01
C ALA A 36 2.10 3.34 2.13
N ALA A 37 0.79 3.37 1.88
CA ALA A 37 -0.08 2.20 2.01
C ALA A 37 0.05 1.21 0.84
N ASP A 38 0.94 1.46 -0.13
CA ASP A 38 0.98 0.75 -1.40
C ASP A 38 2.25 -0.10 -1.60
N GLU A 39 3.11 -0.25 -0.59
CA GLU A 39 4.32 -1.07 -0.72
C GLU A 39 4.09 -2.42 -0.03
N PRO A 40 4.34 -3.56 -0.74
CA PRO A 40 4.13 -4.88 -0.15
C PRO A 40 5.09 -5.14 0.99
N ASP A 41 4.60 -5.76 2.05
CA ASP A 41 5.38 -6.16 3.20
C ASP A 41 6.23 -7.40 2.89
N LEU A 42 7.53 -7.29 3.06
CA LEU A 42 8.39 -8.45 2.96
C LEU A 42 8.18 -9.39 4.13
N ILE A 43 7.71 -10.62 3.84
CA ILE A 43 7.50 -11.65 4.86
C ILE A 43 8.78 -12.44 5.12
N PHE A 44 9.38 -13.00 4.08
CA PHE A 44 10.67 -13.69 4.17
C PHE A 44 11.36 -13.80 2.81
N ARG A 45 12.67 -14.14 2.88
CA ARG A 45 13.49 -14.51 1.73
C ARG A 45 14.13 -15.87 1.95
N ARG A 46 14.23 -16.67 0.87
CA ARG A 46 14.90 -17.95 0.88
C ARG A 46 15.93 -18.00 -0.26
N SER A 47 17.21 -18.26 0.07
CA SER A 47 18.23 -18.52 -0.95
C SER A 47 17.96 -19.84 -1.67
N THR A 48 18.05 -19.83 -2.99
CA THR A 48 17.78 -21.00 -3.86
C THR A 48 19.03 -21.58 -4.45
N VAL A 49 20.06 -20.75 -4.71
CA VAL A 49 21.32 -21.18 -5.31
C VAL A 49 22.46 -20.59 -4.50
N PHE A 50 23.44 -21.43 -4.17
CA PHE A 50 24.70 -21.00 -3.55
C PHE A 50 25.68 -20.56 -4.61
N LYS A 51 26.20 -19.35 -4.53
CA LYS A 51 27.24 -18.77 -5.38
C LYS A 51 28.42 -18.37 -4.54
N LEU A 52 29.63 -18.90 -4.87
CA LEU A 52 30.83 -18.72 -4.04
C LEU A 52 31.34 -17.26 -4.03
N LEU A 53 31.16 -16.50 -5.12
CA LEU A 53 31.76 -15.19 -5.34
C LEU A 53 30.74 -14.07 -5.60
N SER A 54 29.47 -14.33 -5.44
CA SER A 54 28.41 -13.32 -5.64
C SER A 54 27.20 -13.62 -4.76
N PRO A 55 26.35 -12.61 -4.46
CA PRO A 55 25.10 -12.83 -3.74
C PRO A 55 24.24 -13.92 -4.40
N ASN A 56 23.63 -14.76 -3.58
CA ASN A 56 22.78 -15.88 -4.04
C ASN A 56 21.48 -15.37 -4.63
N ASP A 57 20.93 -16.14 -5.59
CA ASP A 57 19.56 -15.99 -6.03
C ASP A 57 18.61 -16.38 -4.89
N LYS A 58 17.48 -15.69 -4.77
CA LYS A 58 16.52 -15.85 -3.68
C LYS A 58 15.11 -15.89 -4.22
N LEU A 59 14.22 -16.49 -3.46
CA LEU A 59 12.79 -16.27 -3.55
C LEU A 59 12.39 -15.33 -2.41
N ALA A 60 11.65 -14.28 -2.73
CA ALA A 60 11.10 -13.35 -1.76
C ALA A 60 9.58 -13.43 -1.77
N THR A 61 9.00 -13.64 -0.58
CA THR A 61 7.55 -13.67 -0.39
C THR A 61 7.11 -12.38 0.29
N TYR A 62 6.13 -11.75 -0.31
CA TYR A 62 5.53 -10.51 0.14
C TYR A 62 4.05 -10.71 0.48
N GLY A 63 3.56 -9.92 1.43
CA GLY A 63 2.16 -9.77 1.78
C GLY A 63 1.64 -8.39 1.38
N LEU A 64 0.38 -8.31 1.03
CA LEU A 64 -0.32 -7.07 0.80
C LEU A 64 -1.83 -7.24 1.03
N ASP A 65 -2.48 -6.19 1.48
CA ASP A 65 -3.93 -6.12 1.60
C ASP A 65 -4.54 -5.50 0.33
N ASP A 66 -5.78 -5.88 0.03
CA ASP A 66 -6.52 -5.20 -1.05
C ASP A 66 -6.91 -3.78 -0.60
N PRO A 67 -6.47 -2.73 -1.29
CA PRO A 67 -6.74 -1.35 -0.88
C PRO A 67 -8.23 -0.96 -0.97
N GLU A 68 -9.00 -1.62 -1.84
CA GLU A 68 -10.40 -1.34 -2.13
C GLU A 68 -11.38 -2.33 -1.49
N VAL A 69 -10.87 -3.50 -1.04
CA VAL A 69 -11.68 -4.56 -0.44
C VAL A 69 -11.10 -4.98 0.89
N GLU A 70 -11.71 -4.53 1.98
CA GLU A 70 -11.31 -4.96 3.32
C GLU A 70 -11.57 -6.44 3.52
N GLY A 71 -10.74 -7.08 4.35
CA GLY A 71 -10.88 -8.49 4.70
C GLY A 71 -10.24 -9.45 3.69
N VAL A 72 -9.43 -8.98 2.75
CA VAL A 72 -8.62 -9.80 1.84
C VAL A 72 -7.15 -9.46 2.00
N ALA A 73 -6.33 -10.49 2.18
CA ALA A 73 -4.87 -10.40 2.06
C ALA A 73 -4.36 -11.34 0.97
N CYS A 74 -3.35 -10.88 0.25
CA CYS A 74 -2.66 -11.63 -0.78
C CYS A 74 -1.20 -11.83 -0.41
N HIS A 75 -0.67 -13.01 -0.72
CA HIS A 75 0.75 -13.31 -0.66
C HIS A 75 1.23 -13.68 -2.05
N PHE A 76 2.37 -13.18 -2.44
CA PHE A 76 2.98 -13.53 -3.72
C PHE A 76 4.48 -13.71 -3.54
N THR A 77 5.05 -14.59 -4.36
CA THR A 77 6.48 -14.90 -4.34
C THR A 77 7.08 -14.57 -5.68
N VAL A 78 8.19 -13.84 -5.65
CA VAL A 78 8.97 -13.46 -6.82
C VAL A 78 10.42 -13.85 -6.62
N PRO A 79 11.13 -14.22 -7.69
CA PRO A 79 12.57 -14.44 -7.63
C PRO A 79 13.32 -13.11 -7.63
N GLU A 80 14.30 -13.01 -6.75
CA GLU A 80 15.29 -11.95 -6.71
C GLU A 80 16.64 -12.53 -7.17
N LYS A 81 17.18 -12.04 -8.28
CA LYS A 81 18.51 -12.43 -8.72
C LYS A 81 19.57 -11.76 -7.85
N GLY A 82 20.52 -12.55 -7.39
CA GLY A 82 21.73 -12.07 -6.73
C GLY A 82 22.78 -11.59 -7.74
N GLY A 83 23.87 -10.99 -7.21
CA GLY A 83 25.02 -10.57 -8.00
C GLY A 83 24.93 -9.13 -8.51
N TYR A 84 26.02 -8.72 -9.18
CA TYR A 84 26.20 -7.35 -9.66
C TYR A 84 25.12 -6.89 -10.66
N LYS A 85 24.63 -7.79 -11.51
CA LYS A 85 23.54 -7.50 -12.46
C LYS A 85 22.19 -7.30 -11.77
N GLY A 86 21.93 -8.01 -10.66
CA GLY A 86 20.73 -7.82 -9.84
C GLY A 86 20.70 -6.45 -9.17
N TRP A 87 21.86 -5.98 -8.68
CA TRP A 87 22.00 -4.66 -8.07
C TRP A 87 21.76 -3.52 -9.08
N LEU A 88 22.15 -3.67 -10.33
CA LEU A 88 21.91 -2.68 -11.39
C LEU A 88 20.49 -2.74 -11.99
N GLY A 89 19.61 -3.63 -11.52
CA GLY A 89 18.27 -3.79 -12.06
C GLY A 89 18.23 -4.34 -13.50
N LEU A 90 19.36 -4.82 -14.02
CA LEU A 90 19.53 -5.29 -15.40
C LEU A 90 19.27 -6.80 -15.58
N ALA A 91 19.07 -7.53 -14.48
CA ALA A 91 19.02 -9.00 -14.49
C ALA A 91 17.61 -9.54 -14.27
N GLU A 92 16.60 -8.94 -14.86
CA GLU A 92 15.24 -9.48 -14.80
C GLU A 92 14.88 -10.25 -16.06
N GLU A 93 15.16 -11.53 -16.05
CA GLU A 93 14.33 -12.46 -16.80
C GLU A 93 13.02 -12.65 -16.03
N VAL A 94 11.91 -12.55 -16.74
CA VAL A 94 10.58 -12.77 -16.22
C VAL A 94 10.51 -14.16 -15.63
N SER A 95 10.38 -14.23 -14.34
CA SER A 95 10.32 -15.49 -13.61
C SER A 95 8.88 -15.77 -13.21
N ASP A 96 8.60 -17.02 -12.90
CA ASP A 96 7.28 -17.43 -12.46
C ASP A 96 6.89 -16.69 -11.17
N ILE A 97 5.70 -16.10 -11.16
CA ILE A 97 5.12 -15.40 -10.01
C ILE A 97 4.03 -16.30 -9.45
N SER A 98 4.06 -16.58 -8.16
CA SER A 98 2.96 -17.26 -7.48
C SER A 98 2.09 -16.23 -6.74
N LEU A 99 0.77 -16.46 -6.73
CA LEU A 99 -0.19 -15.61 -6.01
C LEU A 99 -1.13 -16.49 -5.18
N ALA A 100 -1.37 -16.10 -3.94
CA ALA A 100 -2.36 -16.70 -3.06
C ALA A 100 -3.09 -15.60 -2.28
N CYS A 101 -4.36 -15.37 -2.58
CA CYS A 101 -5.21 -14.44 -1.83
C CYS A 101 -6.19 -15.23 -0.95
N ARG A 102 -6.52 -14.68 0.22
CA ARG A 102 -7.44 -15.31 1.18
C ARG A 102 -8.32 -14.26 1.85
N GLN A 103 -9.53 -14.66 2.17
CA GLN A 103 -10.34 -13.90 3.12
C GLN A 103 -9.72 -14.03 4.52
N ILE A 104 -9.48 -12.89 5.16
CA ILE A 104 -8.88 -12.79 6.50
C ILE A 104 -9.75 -12.01 7.49
N GLY A 105 -10.91 -11.56 7.04
CA GLY A 105 -11.89 -10.79 7.81
C GLY A 105 -13.23 -10.70 7.08
N PRO A 106 -14.20 -9.96 7.65
CA PRO A 106 -15.44 -9.64 6.94
C PRO A 106 -15.11 -8.86 5.66
N ILE A 107 -15.69 -9.27 4.53
CA ILE A 107 -15.50 -8.55 3.27
C ILE A 107 -16.31 -7.25 3.28
N ARG A 108 -15.62 -6.12 2.98
CA ARG A 108 -16.25 -4.80 2.83
C ARG A 108 -15.66 -4.09 1.62
N PHE A 109 -16.51 -3.78 0.65
CA PHE A 109 -16.10 -2.99 -0.51
C PHE A 109 -16.13 -1.50 -0.17
N LYS A 110 -15.03 -0.78 -0.45
CA LYS A 110 -14.94 0.67 -0.23
C LYS A 110 -15.59 1.48 -1.34
N GLY A 111 -15.78 0.89 -2.49
CA GLY A 111 -16.36 1.54 -3.67
C GLY A 111 -16.63 0.57 -4.80
N LYS A 112 -17.01 1.11 -5.95
CA LYS A 112 -17.16 0.35 -7.18
C LYS A 112 -15.85 0.31 -7.94
N SER A 113 -15.58 -0.82 -8.59
CA SER A 113 -14.36 -1.04 -9.38
C SER A 113 -14.70 -1.67 -10.74
N GLY A 114 -13.79 -1.52 -11.70
CA GLY A 114 -13.91 -2.17 -13.01
C GLY A 114 -13.57 -3.66 -12.94
N GLN A 115 -14.16 -4.44 -13.83
CA GLN A 115 -13.81 -5.85 -13.99
C GLN A 115 -12.38 -5.99 -14.53
N GLY A 116 -11.51 -6.69 -13.81
CA GLY A 116 -10.10 -6.83 -14.16
C GLY A 116 -9.27 -5.57 -13.93
N GLU A 117 -9.74 -4.69 -13.04
CA GLU A 117 -9.06 -3.44 -12.73
C GLU A 117 -7.78 -3.67 -11.92
N ASP A 118 -6.75 -2.84 -12.21
CA ASP A 118 -5.50 -2.83 -11.45
C ASP A 118 -5.76 -2.41 -10.01
N MET A 119 -5.37 -3.26 -9.05
CA MET A 119 -5.48 -2.97 -7.62
C MET A 119 -4.67 -1.75 -7.20
N PHE A 120 -3.57 -1.47 -7.89
CA PHE A 120 -2.63 -0.39 -7.59
C PHE A 120 -2.57 0.62 -8.73
N ARG A 121 -3.64 1.39 -8.94
CA ARG A 121 -3.74 2.42 -10.00
C ARG A 121 -2.63 3.46 -9.92
N GLN A 122 -2.12 3.73 -8.72
CA GLN A 122 -1.02 4.66 -8.51
C GLN A 122 0.28 3.89 -8.33
N ARG A 123 0.98 3.61 -9.41
CA ARG A 123 2.28 2.93 -9.44
C ARG A 123 3.39 3.77 -8.76
N ARG A 124 3.30 3.96 -7.46
CA ARG A 124 4.30 4.72 -6.69
C ARG A 124 5.52 3.88 -6.35
N SER A 125 5.35 2.57 -6.16
CA SER A 125 6.44 1.66 -5.86
C SER A 125 7.15 1.18 -7.13
N LEU A 126 8.49 1.11 -7.10
CA LEU A 126 9.31 0.50 -8.15
C LEU A 126 8.96 -0.98 -8.36
N PHE A 127 8.43 -1.61 -7.33
CA PHE A 127 8.00 -3.00 -7.34
C PHE A 127 6.86 -3.25 -8.34
N PHE A 128 5.79 -2.45 -8.30
CA PHE A 128 4.64 -2.56 -9.20
C PHE A 128 4.87 -2.03 -10.62
N LYS A 129 6.04 -1.46 -10.91
CA LYS A 129 6.40 -1.10 -12.29
C LYS A 129 6.64 -2.30 -13.20
N LYS A 130 6.83 -3.49 -12.62
CA LYS A 130 7.21 -4.71 -13.34
C LYS A 130 6.19 -5.84 -13.24
N MET A 131 5.24 -5.69 -12.33
CA MET A 131 4.22 -6.68 -12.01
C MET A 131 2.90 -5.97 -11.78
N GLN A 132 1.83 -6.50 -12.32
CA GLN A 132 0.47 -5.99 -12.10
C GLN A 132 -0.38 -7.02 -11.39
N ILE A 133 -1.19 -6.55 -10.44
CA ILE A 133 -2.20 -7.36 -9.78
C ILE A 133 -3.55 -6.74 -10.11
N VAL A 134 -4.40 -7.51 -10.77
CA VAL A 134 -5.75 -7.09 -11.13
C VAL A 134 -6.77 -7.89 -10.35
N ARG A 135 -7.91 -7.28 -10.09
CA ARG A 135 -9.04 -7.87 -9.39
C ARG A 135 -10.27 -7.90 -10.29
N GLY A 136 -10.98 -9.01 -10.26
CA GLY A 136 -12.29 -9.17 -10.89
C GLY A 136 -13.28 -9.87 -9.93
N CYS A 137 -14.52 -9.95 -10.36
CA CYS A 137 -15.60 -10.62 -9.65
C CYS A 137 -16.27 -11.67 -10.53
N ASP A 138 -16.31 -12.93 -10.07
CA ASP A 138 -17.26 -13.93 -10.57
C ASP A 138 -18.59 -13.74 -9.82
N ALA A 139 -19.45 -12.90 -10.37
CA ALA A 139 -20.73 -12.56 -9.74
C ALA A 139 -21.65 -13.77 -9.56
N LYS A 140 -21.56 -14.77 -10.46
CA LYS A 140 -22.36 -15.99 -10.38
C LYS A 140 -22.03 -16.81 -9.14
N ARG A 141 -20.77 -16.83 -8.73
CA ARG A 141 -20.29 -17.63 -7.59
C ARG A 141 -19.99 -16.78 -6.36
N ASN A 142 -20.13 -15.47 -6.45
CA ASN A 142 -19.73 -14.50 -5.41
C ASN A 142 -18.28 -14.70 -4.98
N VAL A 143 -17.36 -14.69 -5.94
CA VAL A 143 -15.93 -14.95 -5.76
C VAL A 143 -15.13 -13.78 -6.31
N LEU A 144 -14.22 -13.22 -5.50
CA LEU A 144 -13.20 -12.33 -6.00
C LEU A 144 -12.10 -13.15 -6.69
N VAL A 145 -11.68 -12.68 -7.85
CA VAL A 145 -10.62 -13.32 -8.66
C VAL A 145 -9.48 -12.34 -8.79
N TYR A 146 -8.32 -12.74 -8.33
CA TYR A 146 -7.08 -11.97 -8.41
C TYR A 146 -6.15 -12.62 -9.42
N MET A 147 -5.53 -11.82 -10.27
CA MET A 147 -4.52 -12.28 -11.21
C MET A 147 -3.30 -11.37 -11.12
N VAL A 148 -2.14 -11.98 -10.96
CA VAL A 148 -0.85 -11.29 -11.08
C VAL A 148 -0.22 -11.65 -12.42
N TYR A 149 0.37 -10.67 -13.10
CA TYR A 149 1.13 -10.90 -14.33
C TYR A 149 2.30 -9.93 -14.45
N SER A 150 3.29 -10.33 -15.23
CA SER A 150 4.46 -9.52 -15.51
C SER A 150 4.20 -8.56 -16.68
N ASP A 151 4.60 -7.29 -16.52
CA ASP A 151 4.51 -6.26 -17.59
C ASP A 151 5.54 -6.48 -18.73
N ARG A 152 6.53 -7.33 -18.54
CA ARG A 152 7.55 -7.61 -19.57
C ARG A 152 7.15 -8.78 -20.46
N LEU A 153 6.90 -8.45 -21.72
CA LEU A 153 6.87 -9.40 -22.82
C LEU A 153 8.26 -9.46 -23.45
N VAL A 154 8.96 -10.58 -23.34
CA VAL A 154 10.17 -10.84 -24.10
C VAL A 154 9.81 -11.61 -25.36
N GLU A 155 9.06 -12.70 -25.24
CA GLU A 155 8.39 -13.47 -26.30
C GLU A 155 7.25 -14.28 -25.68
N GLY A 156 6.10 -14.34 -26.36
CA GLY A 156 4.92 -15.10 -25.93
C GLY A 156 4.03 -14.40 -24.92
N SER A 157 3.25 -15.17 -24.17
CA SER A 157 2.33 -14.64 -23.15
C SER A 157 3.05 -14.28 -21.86
N PRO A 158 2.60 -13.22 -21.13
CA PRO A 158 3.17 -12.89 -19.85
C PRO A 158 2.98 -14.02 -18.84
N LYS A 159 3.98 -14.25 -18.00
CA LYS A 159 3.87 -15.16 -16.86
C LYS A 159 2.80 -14.62 -15.91
N ASN A 160 1.89 -15.47 -15.48
CA ASN A 160 0.76 -15.09 -14.65
C ASN A 160 0.41 -16.18 -13.63
N SER A 161 -0.33 -15.76 -12.60
CA SER A 161 -0.91 -16.65 -11.61
C SER A 161 -2.26 -16.09 -11.17
N THR A 162 -3.22 -16.98 -10.90
CA THR A 162 -4.57 -16.59 -10.49
C THR A 162 -4.90 -17.17 -9.12
N SER A 163 -5.57 -16.38 -8.30
CA SER A 163 -6.10 -16.78 -6.99
C SER A 163 -7.56 -16.38 -6.87
N SER A 164 -8.37 -17.24 -6.26
CA SER A 164 -9.81 -17.00 -6.04
C SER A 164 -10.12 -16.93 -4.55
N VAL A 165 -10.92 -15.94 -4.16
CA VAL A 165 -11.36 -15.72 -2.77
C VAL A 165 -12.88 -15.76 -2.72
N PRO A 166 -13.50 -16.89 -2.32
CA PRO A 166 -14.93 -16.94 -2.05
C PRO A 166 -15.30 -15.96 -0.94
N ILE A 167 -16.38 -15.19 -1.14
CA ILE A 167 -16.89 -14.27 -0.12
C ILE A 167 -17.84 -15.06 0.78
N MET A 168 -17.39 -15.31 1.99
CA MET A 168 -18.09 -16.11 2.99
C MET A 168 -18.39 -15.29 4.25
N PRO A 169 -19.43 -15.66 5.03
CA PRO A 169 -19.64 -15.08 6.35
C PRO A 169 -18.40 -15.24 7.23
N TRP A 170 -17.99 -14.18 7.90
CA TRP A 170 -16.85 -14.18 8.81
C TRP A 170 -17.31 -14.26 10.27
N GLY A 171 -17.48 -15.50 10.74
CA GLY A 171 -18.01 -15.76 12.08
C GLY A 171 -19.52 -15.53 12.20
N ALA A 172 -20.07 -15.81 13.38
CA ALA A 172 -21.52 -15.77 13.62
C ALA A 172 -22.13 -14.34 13.58
N ALA A 173 -21.32 -13.32 13.78
CA ALA A 173 -21.76 -11.91 13.77
C ALA A 173 -21.83 -11.30 12.36
N ASP A 174 -21.19 -11.90 11.37
CA ASP A 174 -21.17 -11.41 9.99
C ASP A 174 -22.36 -11.95 9.20
N THR A 175 -23.54 -11.38 9.45
CA THR A 175 -24.80 -11.82 8.80
C THR A 175 -25.05 -11.18 7.44
N ALA A 176 -24.34 -10.10 7.10
CA ALA A 176 -24.54 -9.29 5.89
C ALA A 176 -23.40 -9.53 4.88
N VAL A 177 -23.36 -10.71 4.28
CA VAL A 177 -22.38 -11.05 3.23
C VAL A 177 -22.64 -10.20 1.98
N GLN A 178 -21.66 -9.38 1.59
CA GLN A 178 -21.75 -8.57 0.39
C GLN A 178 -21.60 -9.42 -0.88
N LYS A 179 -22.24 -9.00 -1.96
CA LYS A 179 -22.09 -9.63 -3.27
C LYS A 179 -21.15 -8.80 -4.12
N CYS A 180 -20.04 -9.38 -4.59
CA CYS A 180 -19.08 -8.64 -5.40
C CYS A 180 -19.70 -8.08 -6.69
N GLY A 181 -20.73 -8.73 -7.25
CA GLY A 181 -21.43 -8.25 -8.44
C GLY A 181 -22.10 -6.88 -8.27
N ASP A 182 -22.44 -6.48 -7.04
CA ASP A 182 -23.07 -5.17 -6.77
C ASP A 182 -22.04 -4.03 -6.83
N PHE A 183 -20.75 -4.33 -6.81
CA PHE A 183 -19.63 -3.40 -6.76
C PHE A 183 -18.78 -3.39 -8.04
N ILE A 184 -19.11 -4.19 -9.04
CA ILE A 184 -18.48 -4.17 -10.36
C ILE A 184 -19.30 -3.31 -11.33
N GLN A 185 -18.59 -2.47 -12.11
CA GLN A 185 -19.14 -1.64 -13.17
C GLN A 185 -18.90 -2.25 -14.54
#